data_9ee29dbe5da1f7a43d7106e4ed78626f
#
_entry.id   9ee29dbe5da1f7a43d7106e4ed78626f
#
_cell.length_a   1.000
_cell.length_b   1.000
_cell.length_c   1.000
_cell.angle_alpha   90.00
_cell.angle_beta   90.00
_cell.angle_gamma   90.00
#
_symmetry.space_group_name_H-M   'P 1'
#
loop_
_entity.id
_entity.type
_entity.pdbx_description
1 polymer ?
#
loop_
_entity_poly.entity_id
_entity_poly.type
_entity_poly.pdbx_seq_one_letter_code
_entity_poly.pdbx_strand_id
1 'polypeptide(L)'
;MAWTYFVVGSGSIGRRHSANLQSLGKIVEHLAWREFDAEAFSNSLARCSGQAAVIIATATDVRSELVDICAVHNAPMYIEKPLAFTQKDVAAIYGIEIGLQQRSMVGFMMRYHPLTMFLSKFDSCEFFRLQFEIGHDVRLWRENWSFSESYAARAEGGGVLLDLCHEIDLACMICP
;
A
#
# COMPACT_ATOMS: atom_id res chain seq x y z
N MET A 1 4.50 26.19 -3.63
CA MET A 1 5.26 25.17 -4.40
C MET A 1 4.33 24.01 -4.72
N ALA A 2 4.60 23.26 -5.80
CA ALA A 2 3.77 22.08 -6.14
C ALA A 2 4.25 20.84 -5.39
N TRP A 3 3.33 19.93 -5.06
CA TRP A 3 3.66 18.65 -4.44
C TRP A 3 4.39 17.73 -5.41
N THR A 4 5.45 17.08 -4.92
CA THR A 4 6.15 16.01 -5.63
C THR A 4 5.72 14.65 -5.05
N TYR A 5 5.36 13.73 -5.92
CA TYR A 5 4.94 12.37 -5.57
C TYR A 5 6.05 11.40 -5.94
N PHE A 6 6.59 10.71 -4.97
CA PHE A 6 7.56 9.64 -5.18
C PHE A 6 6.85 8.30 -5.23
N VAL A 7 7.08 7.52 -6.27
CA VAL A 7 6.56 6.15 -6.37
C VAL A 7 7.73 5.19 -6.28
N VAL A 8 7.84 4.46 -5.19
CA VAL A 8 8.92 3.49 -4.96
C VAL A 8 8.40 2.08 -5.27
N GLY A 9 8.99 1.46 -6.28
CA GLY A 9 8.62 0.14 -6.78
C GLY A 9 8.20 0.16 -8.25
N SER A 10 8.95 -0.53 -9.12
CA SER A 10 8.75 -0.58 -10.58
C SER A 10 7.92 -1.77 -11.06
N GLY A 11 7.21 -2.47 -10.17
CA GLY A 11 6.24 -3.50 -10.51
C GLY A 11 5.00 -2.94 -11.23
N SER A 12 4.06 -3.82 -11.61
CA SER A 12 2.82 -3.40 -12.32
C SER A 12 2.02 -2.36 -11.56
N ILE A 13 1.95 -2.47 -10.24
CA ILE A 13 1.20 -1.55 -9.38
C ILE A 13 1.90 -0.19 -9.27
N GLY A 14 3.22 -0.16 -9.05
CA GLY A 14 3.98 1.09 -9.03
C GLY A 14 3.88 1.86 -10.34
N ARG A 15 4.01 1.17 -11.48
CA ARG A 15 3.80 1.79 -12.80
C ARG A 15 2.38 2.35 -12.97
N ARG A 16 1.36 1.64 -12.47
CA ARG A 16 -0.03 2.11 -12.51
C ARG A 16 -0.20 3.38 -11.68
N HIS A 17 0.34 3.43 -10.46
CA HIS A 17 0.30 4.63 -9.63
C HIS A 17 0.99 5.81 -10.29
N SER A 18 2.18 5.60 -10.86
CA SER A 18 2.89 6.65 -11.60
C SER A 18 2.05 7.18 -12.75
N ALA A 19 1.51 6.31 -13.59
CA ALA A 19 0.69 6.70 -14.74
C ALA A 19 -0.58 7.47 -14.30
N ASN A 20 -1.26 7.01 -13.25
CA ASN A 20 -2.44 7.68 -12.70
C ASN A 20 -2.12 9.08 -12.18
N LEU A 21 -1.05 9.24 -11.42
CA LEU A 21 -0.63 10.55 -10.91
C LEU A 21 -0.24 11.50 -12.06
N GLN A 22 0.49 11.01 -13.06
CA GLN A 22 0.85 11.79 -14.24
C GLN A 22 -0.39 12.23 -15.03
N SER A 23 -1.38 11.34 -15.19
CA SER A 23 -2.65 11.69 -15.85
C SER A 23 -3.45 12.76 -15.10
N LEU A 24 -3.23 12.88 -13.79
CA LEU A 24 -3.79 13.92 -12.92
C LEU A 24 -2.93 15.20 -12.90
N GLY A 25 -1.91 15.30 -13.76
CA GLY A 25 -1.03 16.46 -13.87
C GLY A 25 -0.11 16.64 -12.65
N LYS A 26 0.19 15.57 -11.90
CA LYS A 26 1.08 15.63 -10.74
C LYS A 26 2.54 15.47 -11.15
N ILE A 27 3.46 16.07 -10.37
CA ILE A 27 4.90 15.87 -10.52
C ILE A 27 5.24 14.53 -9.88
N VAL A 28 5.79 13.59 -10.66
CA VAL A 28 6.04 12.22 -10.22
C VAL A 28 7.50 11.84 -10.46
N GLU A 29 8.15 11.36 -9.41
CA GLU A 29 9.44 10.67 -9.47
C GLU A 29 9.22 9.18 -9.21
N HIS A 30 9.58 8.34 -10.20
CA HIS A 30 9.40 6.89 -10.12
C HIS A 30 10.74 6.21 -9.87
N LEU A 31 10.88 5.53 -8.72
CA LEU A 31 12.10 4.92 -8.24
C LEU A 31 12.01 3.40 -8.28
N ALA A 32 12.93 2.75 -8.99
CA ALA A 32 13.01 1.29 -9.00
C ALA A 32 13.71 0.80 -7.73
N TRP A 33 13.09 -0.13 -6.99
CA TRP A 33 13.70 -0.68 -5.77
C TRP A 33 15.09 -1.31 -5.98
N ARG A 34 15.33 -1.92 -7.11
CA ARG A 34 16.63 -2.55 -7.42
C ARG A 34 17.79 -1.56 -7.55
N GLU A 35 17.48 -0.31 -7.79
CA GLU A 35 18.44 0.80 -7.97
C GLU A 35 18.22 1.84 -6.85
N PHE A 36 17.54 1.45 -5.78
CA PHE A 36 17.18 2.36 -4.72
C PHE A 36 18.39 2.75 -3.88
N ASP A 37 18.60 4.04 -3.76
CA ASP A 37 19.60 4.67 -2.91
C ASP A 37 18.86 5.45 -1.81
N ALA A 38 18.98 4.98 -0.58
CA ALA A 38 18.30 5.54 0.59
C ALA A 38 18.75 6.97 0.89
N GLU A 39 20.05 7.27 0.72
CA GLU A 39 20.60 8.61 0.96
C GLU A 39 20.11 9.59 -0.11
N ALA A 40 20.19 9.22 -1.38
CA ALA A 40 19.69 10.03 -2.48
C ALA A 40 18.18 10.30 -2.36
N PHE A 41 17.41 9.31 -1.94
CA PHE A 41 15.97 9.44 -1.69
C PHE A 41 15.69 10.39 -0.52
N SER A 42 16.37 10.20 0.61
CA SER A 42 16.27 11.09 1.77
C SER A 42 16.59 12.54 1.40
N ASN A 43 17.67 12.76 0.65
CA ASN A 43 18.03 14.08 0.14
C ASN A 43 16.97 14.67 -0.80
N SER A 44 16.29 13.85 -1.59
CA SER A 44 15.22 14.28 -2.48
C SER A 44 13.99 14.74 -1.68
N LEU A 45 13.60 14.00 -0.64
CA LEU A 45 12.53 14.40 0.28
C LEU A 45 12.85 15.72 1.00
N ALA A 46 14.09 15.89 1.47
CA ALA A 46 14.54 17.12 2.11
C ALA A 46 14.39 18.35 1.19
N ARG A 47 14.75 18.22 -0.08
CA ARG A 47 14.61 19.30 -1.08
C ARG A 47 13.18 19.72 -1.33
N CYS A 48 12.20 18.84 -1.10
CA CYS A 48 10.79 19.15 -1.28
C CYS A 48 10.20 20.05 -0.17
N SER A 49 10.95 20.33 0.90
CA SER A 49 10.54 21.24 1.97
C SER A 49 9.15 20.94 2.54
N GLY A 50 8.83 19.68 2.78
CA GLY A 50 7.55 19.20 3.30
C GLY A 50 6.41 19.06 2.27
N GLN A 51 6.69 19.30 0.99
CA GLN A 51 5.72 19.13 -0.11
C GLN A 51 6.01 17.85 -0.92
N ALA A 52 6.21 16.74 -0.21
CA ALA A 52 6.40 15.42 -0.77
C ALA A 52 5.35 14.45 -0.23
N ALA A 53 4.93 13.50 -1.06
CA ALA A 53 4.18 12.33 -0.65
C ALA A 53 4.77 11.10 -1.33
N VAL A 54 4.74 9.96 -0.64
CA VAL A 54 5.41 8.73 -1.09
C VAL A 54 4.41 7.60 -1.27
N ILE A 55 4.43 6.97 -2.42
CA ILE A 55 3.70 5.73 -2.69
C ILE A 55 4.69 4.56 -2.61
N ILE A 56 4.49 3.68 -1.63
CA ILE A 56 5.31 2.51 -1.40
C ILE A 56 4.63 1.30 -2.05
N ALA A 57 5.13 0.90 -3.22
CA ALA A 57 4.61 -0.21 -4.03
C ALA A 57 5.66 -1.33 -4.20
N THR A 58 6.49 -1.52 -3.18
CA THR A 58 7.53 -2.55 -3.09
C THR A 58 6.97 -3.87 -2.52
N ALA A 59 7.81 -4.91 -2.46
CA ALA A 59 7.57 -6.07 -1.63
C ALA A 59 7.48 -5.68 -0.13
N THR A 60 6.86 -6.52 0.68
CA THR A 60 6.55 -6.21 2.09
C THR A 60 7.77 -6.18 3.00
N ASP A 61 8.79 -6.95 2.67
CA ASP A 61 10.01 -7.15 3.45
C ASP A 61 10.94 -5.92 3.52
N VAL A 62 10.73 -4.94 2.64
CA VAL A 62 11.57 -3.73 2.56
C VAL A 62 10.84 -2.45 2.95
N ARG A 63 9.57 -2.55 3.37
CA ARG A 63 8.72 -1.37 3.60
C ARG A 63 9.06 -0.61 4.87
N SER A 64 9.48 -1.28 5.93
CA SER A 64 9.85 -0.63 7.19
C SER A 64 10.97 0.38 6.99
N GLU A 65 12.01 0.05 6.23
CA GLU A 65 13.08 0.98 5.90
C GLU A 65 12.56 2.24 5.18
N LEU A 66 11.68 2.07 4.19
CA LEU A 66 11.09 3.20 3.48
C LEU A 66 10.19 4.06 4.37
N VAL A 67 9.44 3.42 5.27
CA VAL A 67 8.59 4.13 6.25
C VAL A 67 9.44 4.97 7.19
N ASP A 68 10.56 4.43 7.67
CA ASP A 68 11.49 5.16 8.55
C ASP A 68 12.05 6.40 7.86
N ILE A 69 12.50 6.28 6.60
CA ILE A 69 12.97 7.42 5.83
C ILE A 69 11.87 8.47 5.66
N CYS A 70 10.65 8.05 5.29
CA CYS A 70 9.52 8.96 5.15
C CYS A 70 9.15 9.65 6.47
N ALA A 71 9.24 8.92 7.59
CA ALA A 71 8.96 9.46 8.92
C ALA A 71 9.95 10.57 9.34
N VAL A 72 11.24 10.40 9.06
CA VAL A 72 12.27 11.43 9.30
C VAL A 72 11.93 12.75 8.59
N HIS A 73 11.36 12.67 7.38
CA HIS A 73 10.98 13.84 6.58
C HIS A 73 9.53 14.28 6.76
N ASN A 74 8.78 13.62 7.65
CA ASN A 74 7.35 13.87 7.87
C ASN A 74 6.53 13.81 6.57
N ALA A 75 6.93 12.93 5.62
CA ALA A 75 6.33 12.76 4.32
C ALA A 75 5.15 11.76 4.40
N PRO A 76 3.90 12.17 4.10
CA PRO A 76 2.77 11.27 4.10
C PRO A 76 2.93 10.15 3.07
N MET A 77 2.41 8.97 3.43
CA MET A 77 2.60 7.74 2.67
C MET A 77 1.28 7.11 2.23
N TYR A 78 1.28 6.58 1.02
CA TYR A 78 0.35 5.56 0.59
C TYR A 78 1.13 4.24 0.50
N ILE A 79 0.79 3.27 1.33
CA ILE A 79 1.50 1.98 1.40
C ILE A 79 0.61 0.90 0.79
N GLU A 80 1.08 0.22 -0.24
CA GLU A 80 0.33 -0.89 -0.85
C GLU A 80 0.06 -2.02 0.15
N LYS A 81 -1.09 -2.67 -0.05
CA LYS A 81 -1.47 -3.86 0.73
C LYS A 81 -0.57 -5.09 0.39
N PRO A 82 -0.37 -6.02 1.30
CA PRO A 82 -0.61 -5.89 2.74
C PRO A 82 0.42 -4.95 3.35
N LEU A 83 0.10 -4.32 4.48
CA LEU A 83 0.99 -3.35 5.13
C LEU A 83 2.36 -3.96 5.44
N ALA A 84 2.35 -5.12 6.06
CA ALA A 84 3.51 -5.93 6.39
C ALA A 84 3.06 -7.40 6.57
N PHE A 85 3.99 -8.33 6.78
CA PHE A 85 3.66 -9.74 7.03
C PHE A 85 4.12 -10.25 8.39
N THR A 86 4.92 -9.47 9.14
CA THR A 86 5.29 -9.80 10.51
C THR A 86 4.69 -8.79 11.50
N GLN A 87 4.41 -9.27 12.72
CA GLN A 87 3.95 -8.36 13.79
C GLN A 87 5.01 -7.31 14.15
N LYS A 88 6.28 -7.65 14.02
CA LYS A 88 7.40 -6.71 14.26
C LYS A 88 7.34 -5.54 13.28
N ASP A 89 7.19 -5.81 11.99
CA ASP A 89 7.13 -4.77 10.96
C ASP A 89 5.86 -3.93 11.09
N VAL A 90 4.72 -4.57 11.42
CA VAL A 90 3.48 -3.85 11.73
C VAL A 90 3.69 -2.90 12.90
N ALA A 91 4.29 -3.38 13.99
CA ALA A 91 4.56 -2.56 15.17
C ALA A 91 5.52 -1.39 14.87
N ALA A 92 6.55 -1.62 14.06
CA ALA A 92 7.47 -0.57 13.62
C ALA A 92 6.74 0.52 12.81
N ILE A 93 5.92 0.11 11.83
CA ILE A 93 5.16 1.04 11.00
C ILE A 93 4.12 1.83 11.83
N TYR A 94 3.45 1.19 12.79
CA TYR A 94 2.54 1.87 13.73
C TYR A 94 3.27 2.68 14.80
N GLY A 95 4.57 2.52 14.96
CA GLY A 95 5.39 3.30 15.88
C GLY A 95 5.74 4.73 15.41
N ILE A 96 5.43 5.07 14.15
CA ILE A 96 5.67 6.43 13.65
C ILE A 96 4.73 7.45 14.33
N GLU A 97 5.08 8.73 14.22
CA GLU A 97 4.34 9.82 14.82
C GLU A 97 2.86 9.83 14.35
N ILE A 98 1.91 10.04 15.29
CA ILE A 98 0.47 9.90 15.06
C ILE A 98 -0.06 10.87 13.99
N GLY A 99 0.45 12.09 13.91
CA GLY A 99 0.05 13.06 12.91
C GLY A 99 0.48 12.65 11.49
N LEU A 100 1.58 11.92 11.37
CA LEU A 100 1.99 11.32 10.10
C LEU A 100 1.12 10.11 9.74
N GLN A 101 0.77 9.24 10.71
CA GLN A 101 -0.17 8.15 10.50
C GLN A 101 -1.51 8.65 9.96
N GLN A 102 -2.07 9.73 10.56
CA GLN A 102 -3.36 10.31 10.14
C GLN A 102 -3.33 10.89 8.71
N ARG A 103 -2.16 11.23 8.20
CA ARG A 103 -1.96 11.70 6.81
C ARG A 103 -1.51 10.61 5.85
N SER A 104 -1.32 9.39 6.35
CA SER A 104 -0.91 8.23 5.59
C SER A 104 -2.04 7.22 5.45
N MET A 105 -1.95 6.29 4.50
CA MET A 105 -2.99 5.29 4.30
C MET A 105 -2.43 4.00 3.74
N VAL A 106 -3.10 2.89 4.02
CA VAL A 106 -2.86 1.59 3.39
C VAL A 106 -3.76 1.44 2.17
N GLY A 107 -3.25 0.83 1.11
CA GLY A 107 -3.88 0.71 -0.20
C GLY A 107 -5.05 -0.28 -0.27
N PHE A 108 -6.01 -0.19 0.63
CA PHE A 108 -7.25 -0.95 0.59
C PHE A 108 -8.27 -0.28 -0.32
N MET A 109 -8.05 -0.37 -1.63
CA MET A 109 -8.84 0.33 -2.63
C MET A 109 -10.34 -0.02 -2.61
N MET A 110 -10.71 -1.22 -2.15
CA MET A 110 -12.11 -1.66 -2.07
C MET A 110 -12.95 -0.84 -1.10
N ARG A 111 -12.33 -0.15 -0.14
CA ARG A 111 -13.02 0.80 0.75
C ARG A 111 -13.69 1.94 0.00
N TYR A 112 -13.18 2.31 -1.17
CA TYR A 112 -13.69 3.39 -2.02
C TYR A 112 -14.66 2.90 -3.11
N HIS A 113 -14.96 1.60 -3.15
CA HIS A 113 -15.94 1.08 -4.09
C HIS A 113 -17.34 1.58 -3.71
N PRO A 114 -18.18 2.03 -4.67
CA PRO A 114 -19.50 2.60 -4.38
C PRO A 114 -20.40 1.70 -3.51
N LEU A 115 -20.36 0.38 -3.74
CA LEU A 115 -21.10 -0.57 -2.93
C LEU A 115 -20.60 -0.61 -1.47
N THR A 116 -19.29 -0.60 -1.26
CA THR A 116 -18.69 -0.57 0.08
C THR A 116 -19.08 0.72 0.81
N MET A 117 -18.96 1.85 0.12
CA MET A 117 -19.38 3.15 0.66
C MET A 117 -20.89 3.22 0.95
N PHE A 118 -21.70 2.48 0.21
CA PHE A 118 -23.13 2.34 0.50
C PHE A 118 -23.35 1.48 1.75
N LEU A 119 -22.71 0.31 1.82
CA LEU A 119 -22.86 -0.62 2.95
C LEU A 119 -22.36 -0.03 4.28
N SER A 120 -21.31 0.80 4.25
CA SER A 120 -20.77 1.45 5.45
C SER A 120 -21.71 2.50 6.09
N LYS A 121 -22.84 2.80 5.48
CA LYS A 121 -23.86 3.70 6.04
C LYS A 121 -24.84 2.98 6.98
N PHE A 122 -24.86 1.66 6.97
CA PHE A 122 -25.71 0.86 7.83
C PHE A 122 -25.01 0.61 9.16
N ASP A 123 -25.80 0.54 10.23
CA ASP A 123 -25.29 0.04 11.51
C ASP A 123 -25.00 -1.45 11.37
N SER A 124 -23.88 -1.91 11.94
CA SER A 124 -23.55 -3.35 11.94
C SER A 124 -24.64 -4.22 12.59
N CYS A 125 -25.41 -3.67 13.53
CA CYS A 125 -26.56 -4.33 14.15
C CYS A 125 -27.72 -4.61 13.18
N GLU A 126 -27.78 -3.93 12.03
CA GLU A 126 -28.84 -4.14 11.03
C GLU A 126 -28.60 -5.39 10.18
N PHE A 127 -27.41 -5.99 10.26
CA PHE A 127 -27.08 -7.19 9.51
C PHE A 127 -27.29 -8.45 10.35
N PHE A 128 -28.17 -9.33 9.88
CA PHE A 128 -28.31 -10.66 10.46
C PHE A 128 -27.09 -11.55 10.15
N ARG A 129 -26.53 -11.41 8.96
CA ARG A 129 -25.36 -12.16 8.48
C ARG A 129 -24.64 -11.39 7.40
N LEU A 130 -23.32 -11.32 7.51
CA LEU A 130 -22.42 -10.90 6.44
C LEU A 130 -21.50 -12.06 6.09
N GLN A 131 -21.29 -12.27 4.81
CA GLN A 131 -20.38 -13.27 4.30
C GLN A 131 -19.51 -12.64 3.21
N PHE A 132 -18.21 -12.73 3.39
CA PHE A 132 -17.22 -12.29 2.41
C PHE A 132 -16.55 -13.53 1.84
N GLU A 133 -16.61 -13.68 0.53
CA GLU A 133 -16.04 -14.82 -0.16
C GLU A 133 -15.30 -14.37 -1.40
N ILE A 134 -14.08 -14.83 -1.57
CA ILE A 134 -13.31 -14.66 -2.78
C ILE A 134 -12.59 -15.95 -3.13
N GLY A 135 -12.66 -16.31 -4.39
CA GLY A 135 -11.91 -17.40 -4.96
C GLY A 135 -11.31 -16.98 -6.30
N HIS A 136 -10.01 -17.15 -6.46
CA HIS A 136 -9.33 -16.83 -7.71
C HIS A 136 -8.16 -17.76 -7.95
N ASP A 137 -8.07 -18.28 -9.18
CA ASP A 137 -6.88 -19.04 -9.58
C ASP A 137 -5.73 -18.07 -9.87
N VAL A 138 -4.82 -17.96 -8.93
CA VAL A 138 -3.67 -17.05 -8.99
C VAL A 138 -2.78 -17.31 -10.22
N ARG A 139 -2.79 -18.53 -10.78
CA ARG A 139 -2.03 -18.89 -11.99
C ARG A 139 -2.56 -18.18 -13.25
N LEU A 140 -3.80 -17.72 -13.20
CA LEU A 140 -4.46 -17.00 -14.29
C LEU A 140 -4.32 -15.48 -14.21
N TRP A 141 -3.64 -14.95 -13.20
CA TRP A 141 -3.54 -13.49 -12.99
C TRP A 141 -2.69 -12.78 -14.04
N ARG A 142 -1.70 -13.47 -14.59
CA ARG A 142 -0.77 -12.86 -15.55
C ARG A 142 -0.32 -13.90 -16.57
N GLU A 143 -0.25 -13.49 -17.81
CA GLU A 143 0.45 -14.25 -18.85
C GLU A 143 1.96 -14.31 -18.52
N ASN A 144 2.59 -15.43 -18.82
CA ASN A 144 4.03 -15.66 -18.61
C ASN A 144 4.50 -15.47 -17.16
N TRP A 145 3.68 -15.84 -16.19
CA TRP A 145 3.97 -15.79 -14.76
C TRP A 145 3.95 -17.19 -14.16
N SER A 146 4.99 -17.52 -13.39
CA SER A 146 5.07 -18.76 -12.64
C SER A 146 4.67 -18.52 -11.17
N PHE A 147 3.64 -19.24 -10.70
CA PHE A 147 3.24 -19.16 -9.30
C PHE A 147 4.38 -19.54 -8.36
N SER A 148 5.11 -20.63 -8.65
CA SER A 148 6.18 -21.14 -7.81
C SER A 148 7.38 -20.17 -7.63
N GLU A 149 7.56 -19.25 -8.57
CA GLU A 149 8.61 -18.23 -8.53
C GLU A 149 8.11 -16.90 -7.96
N SER A 150 6.83 -16.79 -7.69
CA SER A 150 6.22 -15.55 -7.22
C SER A 150 6.30 -15.40 -5.70
N TYR A 151 6.13 -14.15 -5.23
CA TYR A 151 6.00 -13.88 -3.81
C TYR A 151 4.80 -14.60 -3.17
N ALA A 152 3.72 -14.82 -3.93
CA ALA A 152 2.51 -15.49 -3.44
C ALA A 152 2.75 -16.95 -3.02
N ALA A 153 3.79 -17.61 -3.58
CA ALA A 153 4.19 -18.97 -3.23
C ALA A 153 5.15 -19.04 -2.04
N ARG A 154 5.64 -17.92 -1.54
CA ARG A 154 6.58 -17.91 -0.41
C ARG A 154 5.91 -18.36 0.87
N ALA A 155 6.62 -19.15 1.69
CA ALA A 155 6.16 -19.56 3.01
C ALA A 155 6.01 -18.35 3.95
N GLU A 156 6.89 -17.37 3.80
CA GLU A 156 6.86 -16.10 4.55
C GLU A 156 6.42 -14.96 3.65
N GLY A 157 5.41 -14.23 4.06
CA GLY A 157 4.88 -13.07 3.35
C GLY A 157 4.05 -13.37 2.10
N GLY A 158 3.84 -14.65 1.76
CA GLY A 158 2.96 -15.11 0.70
C GLY A 158 1.63 -15.67 1.21
N GLY A 159 0.91 -16.34 0.34
CA GLY A 159 -0.34 -17.03 0.67
C GLY A 159 -1.59 -16.19 0.49
N VAL A 160 -2.72 -16.87 0.49
CA VAL A 160 -4.04 -16.30 0.17
C VAL A 160 -4.44 -15.19 1.15
N LEU A 161 -4.08 -15.30 2.41
CA LEU A 161 -4.49 -14.38 3.46
C LEU A 161 -3.92 -12.96 3.24
N LEU A 162 -2.67 -12.87 2.81
CA LEU A 162 -2.01 -11.60 2.54
C LEU A 162 -2.32 -11.08 1.13
N ASP A 163 -2.51 -11.98 0.19
CA ASP A 163 -2.78 -11.61 -1.19
C ASP A 163 -4.22 -11.12 -1.40
N LEU A 164 -5.19 -11.78 -0.75
CA LEU A 164 -6.63 -11.49 -0.81
C LEU A 164 -7.15 -10.90 0.51
N CYS A 165 -6.38 -9.99 1.12
CA CYS A 165 -6.73 -9.36 2.41
C CYS A 165 -7.83 -8.30 2.32
N HIS A 166 -8.34 -8.00 1.12
CA HIS A 166 -9.40 -6.99 0.93
C HIS A 166 -10.69 -7.39 1.62
N GLU A 167 -11.08 -8.66 1.61
CA GLU A 167 -12.31 -9.16 2.22
C GLU A 167 -12.24 -9.07 3.74
N ILE A 168 -11.06 -9.32 4.32
CA ILE A 168 -10.81 -9.14 5.75
C ILE A 168 -10.92 -7.67 6.13
N ASP A 169 -10.30 -6.80 5.34
CA ASP A 169 -10.37 -5.35 5.54
C ASP A 169 -11.81 -4.82 5.46
N LEU A 170 -12.59 -5.28 4.47
CA LEU A 170 -13.99 -4.92 4.32
C LEU A 170 -14.84 -5.42 5.50
N ALA A 171 -14.59 -6.64 5.98
CA ALA A 171 -15.29 -7.17 7.15
C ALA A 171 -15.03 -6.30 8.39
N CYS A 172 -13.75 -5.95 8.64
CA CYS A 172 -13.37 -5.06 9.74
C CYS A 172 -13.92 -3.63 9.59
N MET A 173 -14.13 -3.17 8.35
CA MET A 173 -14.69 -1.83 8.09
C MET A 173 -16.20 -1.76 8.30
N ILE A 174 -16.94 -2.81 7.90
CA ILE A 174 -18.40 -2.84 7.96
C ILE A 174 -18.88 -3.30 9.35
N CYS A 175 -18.12 -4.17 10.00
CA CYS A 175 -18.39 -4.68 11.34
C CYS A 175 -17.17 -4.44 12.25
N PRO A 176 -16.90 -3.19 12.67
CA PRO A 176 -15.79 -2.84 13.53
C PRO A 176 -15.89 -3.42 14.94
#